data_e6d4c754e5b86d9ea2bd32eab4bbfc31
#
_entry.id   e6d4c754e5b86d9ea2bd32eab4bbfc31
#
_cell.length_a   1.000
_cell.length_b   1.000
_cell.length_c   1.000
_cell.angle_alpha   90.00
_cell.angle_beta   90.00
_cell.angle_gamma   90.00
#
_symmetry.space_group_name_H-M   'P 1'
#
loop_
_entity.id
_entity.type
_entity.pdbx_description
1 polymer ?
#
loop_
_entity_poly.entity_id
_entity_poly.type
_entity_poly.pdbx_seq_one_letter_code
_entity_poly.pdbx_strand_id
1 'polypeptide(L)'
;FGVNGEYKGIGLSVVFRYLGGGKMYNQTLVDRVENIDVYYNVDRRVSQLRWAKPGDKAQFRTLTPSGWETKATSRFIMDENIFQGSSLSVYYRMDRTNTKFISHWGLSSAKVTFNMEDFFYWSTVKRERGLYYPYSRQFTFALNVAF
;
A
#
# COMPACT_ATOMS: atom_id res chain seq x y z
N PHE A 1 12.28 -8.91 -6.51
CA PHE A 1 12.37 -9.71 -7.74
C PHE A 1 11.42 -9.14 -8.78
N GLY A 2 11.79 -9.24 -10.06
CA GLY A 2 10.98 -8.75 -11.17
C GLY A 2 10.83 -9.81 -12.27
N VAL A 3 9.75 -9.68 -13.02
CA VAL A 3 9.46 -10.50 -14.19
C VAL A 3 9.16 -9.57 -15.36
N ASN A 4 9.83 -9.82 -16.49
CA ASN A 4 9.61 -9.08 -17.72
C ASN A 4 9.34 -10.09 -18.86
N GLY A 5 8.41 -9.73 -19.73
CA GLY A 5 8.11 -10.53 -20.92
C GLY A 5 7.48 -9.69 -22.00
N GLU A 6 7.73 -10.05 -23.25
CA GLU A 6 7.10 -9.44 -24.40
C GLU A 6 6.63 -10.53 -25.38
N TYR A 7 5.42 -10.40 -25.86
CA TYR A 7 4.86 -11.28 -26.89
C TYR A 7 4.00 -10.48 -27.86
N LYS A 8 4.32 -10.59 -29.15
CA LYS A 8 3.59 -9.91 -30.25
C LYS A 8 3.35 -8.41 -30.04
N GLY A 9 4.35 -7.72 -29.48
CA GLY A 9 4.29 -6.28 -29.22
C GLY A 9 3.63 -5.91 -27.88
N ILE A 10 3.02 -6.85 -27.17
CA ILE A 10 2.54 -6.63 -25.80
C ILE A 10 3.66 -6.98 -24.82
N GLY A 11 4.08 -6.01 -24.02
CA GLY A 11 5.08 -6.23 -22.99
C GLY A 11 4.50 -6.03 -21.61
N LEU A 12 4.98 -6.83 -20.68
CA LEU A 12 4.65 -6.78 -19.27
C LEU A 12 5.95 -6.71 -18.45
N SER A 13 6.00 -5.80 -17.51
CA SER A 13 7.05 -5.73 -16.49
C SER A 13 6.40 -5.59 -15.13
N VAL A 14 6.72 -6.50 -14.22
CA VAL A 14 6.18 -6.51 -12.85
C VAL A 14 7.33 -6.62 -11.88
N VAL A 15 7.35 -5.76 -10.87
CA VAL A 15 8.35 -5.78 -9.80
C VAL A 15 7.66 -5.99 -8.46
N PHE A 16 8.11 -6.99 -7.73
CA PHE A 16 7.69 -7.30 -6.38
C PHE A 16 8.81 -7.03 -5.39
N ARG A 17 8.45 -6.61 -4.21
CA ARG A 17 9.35 -6.40 -3.08
C ARG A 17 8.87 -7.21 -1.88
N TYR A 18 9.79 -7.93 -1.27
CA TYR A 18 9.55 -8.63 -0.02
C TYR A 18 10.53 -8.09 1.04
N LEU A 19 9.98 -7.76 2.22
CA LEU A 19 10.71 -7.37 3.42
C LEU A 19 10.23 -8.27 4.55
N GLY A 20 11.13 -9.00 5.16
CA GLY A 20 10.79 -9.94 6.23
C GLY A 20 11.72 -9.82 7.44
N GLY A 21 11.23 -10.24 8.59
CA GLY A 21 11.98 -10.26 9.86
C GLY A 21 12.14 -8.89 10.52
N GLY A 22 11.46 -7.87 10.03
CA GLY A 22 11.43 -6.55 10.65
C GLY A 22 10.55 -6.52 11.90
N LYS A 23 10.80 -5.54 12.76
CA LYS A 23 9.92 -5.20 13.88
C LYS A 23 9.48 -3.74 13.75
N MET A 24 8.21 -3.51 13.99
CA MET A 24 7.59 -2.20 13.90
C MET A 24 6.93 -1.85 15.25
N TYR A 25 7.17 -0.65 15.74
CA TYR A 25 6.37 -0.07 16.82
C TYR A 25 5.12 0.60 16.23
N ASN A 26 3.94 0.09 16.59
CA ASN A 26 2.69 0.58 16.03
C ASN A 26 2.20 1.82 16.77
N GLN A 27 2.84 2.97 16.45
CA GLN A 27 2.50 4.26 17.05
C GLN A 27 1.04 4.64 16.80
N THR A 28 0.51 4.36 15.62
CA THR A 28 -0.88 4.68 15.30
C THR A 28 -1.87 3.94 16.20
N LEU A 29 -1.56 2.70 16.53
CA LEU A 29 -2.38 1.92 17.46
C LEU A 29 -2.34 2.51 18.88
N VAL A 30 -1.18 3.00 19.30
CA VAL A 30 -1.02 3.70 20.59
C VAL A 30 -1.84 4.98 20.62
N ASP A 31 -1.68 5.83 19.61
CA ASP A 31 -2.30 7.17 19.59
C ASP A 31 -3.80 7.11 19.34
N ARG A 32 -4.25 6.18 18.49
CA ARG A 32 -5.65 6.13 18.03
C ARG A 32 -6.52 5.14 18.77
N VAL A 33 -5.93 4.20 19.50
CA VAL A 33 -6.68 3.17 20.22
C VAL A 33 -6.34 3.16 21.71
N GLU A 34 -5.06 3.14 22.09
CA GLU A 34 -4.66 3.06 23.50
C GLU A 34 -4.85 4.39 24.24
N ASN A 35 -4.24 5.47 23.72
CA ASN A 35 -4.20 6.80 24.33
C ASN A 35 -5.18 7.75 23.62
N ILE A 36 -6.45 7.38 23.56
CA ILE A 36 -7.46 8.22 22.89
C ILE A 36 -7.87 9.40 23.77
N ASP A 37 -8.21 10.49 23.09
CA ASP A 37 -8.98 11.56 23.68
C ASP A 37 -10.49 11.29 23.44
N VAL A 38 -11.24 11.14 24.52
CA VAL A 38 -12.67 10.79 24.46
C VAL A 38 -13.55 11.93 23.90
N TYR A 39 -13.01 13.13 23.80
CA TYR A 39 -13.72 14.28 23.25
C TYR A 39 -13.69 14.37 21.71
N TYR A 40 -12.89 13.54 21.05
CA TYR A 40 -12.79 13.50 19.60
C TYR A 40 -13.33 12.20 19.00
N ASN A 41 -13.51 12.19 17.69
CA ASN A 41 -13.85 10.97 16.97
C ASN A 41 -12.76 9.93 17.14
N VAL A 42 -13.14 8.75 17.61
CA VAL A 42 -12.22 7.66 17.95
C VAL A 42 -12.31 6.53 16.94
N ASP A 43 -11.26 5.75 16.85
CA ASP A 43 -11.20 4.53 16.04
C ASP A 43 -12.22 3.49 16.59
N ARG A 44 -12.88 2.79 15.67
CA ARG A 44 -13.85 1.73 16.04
C ARG A 44 -13.24 0.66 16.96
N ARG A 45 -11.94 0.41 16.88
CA ARG A 45 -11.23 -0.55 17.72
C ARG A 45 -11.17 -0.15 19.19
N VAL A 46 -11.44 1.10 19.52
CA VAL A 46 -11.39 1.63 20.90
C VAL A 46 -12.33 0.88 21.82
N SER A 47 -13.51 0.46 21.33
CA SER A 47 -14.46 -0.32 22.11
C SER A 47 -14.16 -1.82 22.16
N GLN A 48 -13.15 -2.28 21.41
CA GLN A 48 -12.81 -3.69 21.31
C GLN A 48 -11.53 -4.00 22.12
N LEU A 49 -11.45 -5.19 22.66
CA LEU A 49 -10.26 -5.70 23.37
C LEU A 49 -9.77 -4.78 24.53
N ARG A 50 -10.64 -3.97 25.09
CA ARG A 50 -10.33 -3.08 26.18
C ARG A 50 -10.70 -3.71 27.51
N TRP A 51 -9.85 -3.52 28.51
CA TRP A 51 -10.10 -4.04 29.85
C TRP A 51 -11.25 -3.30 30.51
N ALA A 52 -12.26 -4.02 30.99
CA ALA A 52 -13.42 -3.50 31.68
C ALA A 52 -13.56 -4.09 33.09
N LYS A 53 -13.25 -5.36 33.30
CA LYS A 53 -13.40 -6.05 34.58
C LYS A 53 -12.31 -7.12 34.79
N PRO A 54 -12.05 -7.51 36.05
CA PRO A 54 -11.14 -8.60 36.35
C PRO A 54 -11.50 -9.88 35.60
N GLY A 55 -10.49 -10.51 35.00
CA GLY A 55 -10.65 -11.71 34.15
C GLY A 55 -10.72 -11.46 32.66
N ASP A 56 -10.86 -10.21 32.21
CA ASP A 56 -10.88 -9.87 30.78
C ASP A 56 -9.49 -10.09 30.15
N LYS A 57 -9.46 -10.75 29.00
CA LYS A 57 -8.30 -10.84 28.14
C LYS A 57 -8.24 -9.60 27.23
N ALA A 58 -7.65 -8.53 27.74
CA ALA A 58 -7.60 -7.24 27.08
C ALA A 58 -6.25 -6.94 26.48
N GLN A 59 -6.23 -6.33 25.30
CA GLN A 59 -5.02 -5.80 24.66
C GLN A 59 -4.75 -4.36 25.11
N PHE A 60 -5.82 -3.60 25.39
CA PHE A 60 -5.77 -2.19 25.73
C PHE A 60 -6.22 -1.97 27.18
N ARG A 61 -5.69 -0.93 27.82
CA ARG A 61 -6.09 -0.55 29.17
C ARG A 61 -7.52 0.00 29.20
N THR A 62 -8.11 0.10 30.38
CA THR A 62 -9.39 0.79 30.58
C THR A 62 -9.31 2.25 30.15
N LEU A 63 -10.44 2.81 29.73
CA LEU A 63 -10.57 4.25 29.47
C LEU A 63 -10.56 5.01 30.78
N THR A 64 -9.64 5.93 30.93
CA THR A 64 -9.54 6.78 32.12
C THR A 64 -9.67 8.24 31.66
N PRO A 65 -10.60 9.03 32.23
CA PRO A 65 -10.81 10.43 31.85
C PRO A 65 -9.61 11.33 32.12
N SER A 66 -8.77 10.97 33.06
CA SER A 66 -7.60 11.76 33.46
C SER A 66 -6.38 11.33 32.66
N GLY A 67 -5.88 12.18 31.80
CA GLY A 67 -4.59 12.31 31.11
C GLY A 67 -3.44 11.35 31.28
N TRP A 68 -3.70 10.11 31.68
CA TRP A 68 -2.70 9.06 31.82
C TRP A 68 -2.40 8.46 30.45
N GLU A 69 -1.28 8.84 29.91
CA GLU A 69 -0.80 8.27 28.66
C GLU A 69 0.02 7.00 28.91
N THR A 70 -0.23 5.97 28.13
CA THR A 70 0.62 4.80 28.10
C THR A 70 1.93 5.20 27.42
N LYS A 71 3.04 5.08 28.17
CA LYS A 71 4.38 5.31 27.63
C LYS A 71 4.76 4.19 26.65
N ALA A 72 5.80 4.40 25.87
CA ALA A 72 6.32 3.42 24.94
C ALA A 72 6.66 2.10 25.65
N THR A 73 6.05 1.02 25.21
CA THR A 73 6.23 -0.34 25.76
C THR A 73 6.40 -1.36 24.65
N SER A 74 7.05 -2.47 24.92
CA SER A 74 7.21 -3.57 23.97
C SER A 74 5.89 -4.23 23.54
N ARG A 75 4.79 -3.97 24.24
CA ARG A 75 3.44 -4.48 23.92
C ARG A 75 2.95 -4.10 22.52
N PHE A 76 3.44 -2.98 21.98
CA PHE A 76 3.07 -2.46 20.66
C PHE A 76 4.14 -2.70 19.60
N ILE A 77 5.18 -3.48 19.91
CA ILE A 77 6.14 -3.96 18.93
C ILE A 77 5.55 -5.20 18.26
N MET A 78 5.40 -5.11 16.94
CA MET A 78 4.84 -6.17 16.11
C MET A 78 5.87 -6.64 15.09
N ASP A 79 5.82 -7.93 14.74
CA ASP A 79 6.64 -8.47 13.66
C ASP A 79 6.06 -8.02 12.31
N GLU A 80 6.88 -7.35 11.52
CA GLU A 80 6.49 -6.79 10.24
C GLU A 80 7.13 -7.57 9.09
N ASN A 81 6.27 -8.24 8.33
CA ASN A 81 6.62 -8.83 7.05
C ASN A 81 5.75 -8.18 5.97
N ILE A 82 6.37 -7.68 4.92
CA ILE A 82 5.70 -6.96 3.85
C ILE A 82 5.93 -7.68 2.53
N PHE A 83 4.87 -7.92 1.78
CA PHE A 83 4.91 -8.31 0.38
C PHE A 83 4.15 -7.28 -0.45
N GLN A 84 4.86 -6.66 -1.39
CA GLN A 84 4.36 -5.50 -2.12
C GLN A 84 4.63 -5.67 -3.61
N GLY A 85 3.63 -5.34 -4.42
CA GLY A 85 3.79 -5.14 -5.86
C GLY A 85 4.19 -3.69 -6.11
N SER A 86 5.49 -3.46 -6.30
CA SER A 86 6.06 -2.11 -6.33
C SER A 86 5.77 -1.40 -7.63
N SER A 87 5.86 -2.11 -8.77
CA SER A 87 5.67 -1.52 -10.09
C SER A 87 5.04 -2.53 -11.03
N LEU A 88 4.06 -2.08 -11.78
CA LEU A 88 3.44 -2.77 -12.90
C LEU A 88 3.51 -1.85 -14.12
N SER A 89 4.12 -2.34 -15.18
CA SER A 89 4.15 -1.67 -16.49
C SER A 89 3.64 -2.61 -17.56
N VAL A 90 2.62 -2.18 -18.28
CA VAL A 90 2.09 -2.89 -19.45
C VAL A 90 2.22 -1.95 -20.63
N TYR A 91 2.77 -2.44 -21.73
CA TYR A 91 2.84 -1.64 -22.94
C TYR A 91 2.42 -2.44 -24.17
N TYR A 92 1.93 -1.72 -25.16
CA TYR A 92 1.69 -2.24 -26.48
C TYR A 92 2.49 -1.44 -27.49
N ARG A 93 3.40 -2.13 -28.17
CA ARG A 93 4.21 -1.57 -29.25
C ARG A 93 3.60 -1.96 -30.60
N MET A 94 3.24 -0.97 -31.34
CA MET A 94 2.76 -1.07 -32.70
C MET A 94 3.89 -0.65 -33.65
N ASP A 95 4.25 -1.50 -34.56
CA ASP A 95 5.18 -1.22 -35.64
C ASP A 95 4.53 -1.62 -37.00
N ARG A 96 5.21 -1.30 -38.07
CA ARG A 96 4.72 -1.61 -39.44
C ARG A 96 4.54 -3.11 -39.69
N THR A 97 5.21 -3.95 -38.94
CA THR A 97 5.15 -5.42 -39.02
C THR A 97 3.92 -5.97 -38.35
N ASN A 98 3.55 -5.39 -37.21
CA ASN A 98 2.46 -5.89 -36.35
C ASN A 98 1.11 -5.24 -36.65
N THR A 99 1.08 -4.00 -37.23
CA THR A 99 -0.14 -3.22 -37.32
C THR A 99 -0.17 -2.40 -38.61
N LYS A 100 -0.97 -2.83 -39.57
CA LYS A 100 -1.15 -2.13 -40.88
C LYS A 100 -1.69 -0.70 -40.73
N PHE A 101 -2.38 -0.40 -39.64
CA PHE A 101 -2.96 0.90 -39.32
C PHE A 101 -1.90 2.01 -39.18
N ILE A 102 -0.73 1.71 -38.63
CA ILE A 102 0.36 2.66 -38.42
C ILE A 102 0.90 3.19 -39.74
N SER A 103 1.04 2.32 -40.72
CA SER A 103 1.49 2.69 -42.06
C SER A 103 0.56 3.70 -42.77
N HIS A 104 -0.73 3.63 -42.51
CA HIS A 104 -1.72 4.56 -43.08
C HIS A 104 -1.60 6.00 -42.56
N TRP A 105 -1.09 6.15 -41.32
CA TRP A 105 -0.91 7.44 -40.64
C TRP A 105 0.50 8.02 -40.82
N GLY A 106 1.33 7.40 -41.64
CA GLY A 106 2.71 7.85 -41.88
C GLY A 106 3.67 7.63 -40.70
N LEU A 107 3.24 6.85 -39.72
CA LEU A 107 4.03 6.58 -38.53
C LEU A 107 4.99 5.41 -38.73
N SER A 108 6.20 5.49 -38.16
CA SER A 108 7.14 4.38 -38.09
C SER A 108 6.84 3.42 -36.95
N SER A 109 6.49 3.95 -35.80
CA SER A 109 6.06 3.15 -34.65
C SER A 109 5.23 3.97 -33.67
N ALA A 110 4.41 3.28 -32.88
CA ALA A 110 3.72 3.87 -31.74
C ALA A 110 3.77 2.90 -30.55
N LYS A 111 3.95 3.43 -29.35
CA LYS A 111 3.96 2.66 -28.11
C LYS A 111 3.05 3.31 -27.09
N VAL A 112 2.06 2.57 -26.64
CA VAL A 112 1.20 2.94 -25.53
C VAL A 112 1.69 2.21 -24.30
N THR A 113 1.91 2.92 -23.20
CA THR A 113 2.38 2.33 -21.94
C THR A 113 1.43 2.73 -20.81
N PHE A 114 1.03 1.76 -20.02
CA PHE A 114 0.34 1.94 -18.76
C PHE A 114 1.28 1.57 -17.62
N ASN A 115 1.45 2.47 -16.67
CA ASN A 115 2.24 2.22 -15.47
C ASN A 115 1.37 2.41 -14.23
N MET A 116 1.60 1.58 -13.25
CA MET A 116 0.96 1.64 -11.94
C MET A 116 2.00 1.33 -10.87
N GLU A 117 2.10 2.20 -9.86
CA GLU A 117 2.96 2.00 -8.71
C GLU A 117 2.15 1.53 -7.51
N ASP A 118 2.79 0.77 -6.62
CA ASP A 118 2.19 0.23 -5.39
C ASP A 118 0.83 -0.45 -5.63
N PHE A 119 0.74 -1.26 -6.71
CA PHE A 119 -0.51 -1.87 -7.14
C PHE A 119 -1.04 -2.94 -6.17
N PHE A 120 -0.15 -3.51 -5.36
CA PHE A 120 -0.47 -4.52 -4.37
C PHE A 120 0.36 -4.32 -3.10
N TYR A 121 -0.30 -4.43 -1.93
CA TYR A 121 0.37 -4.35 -0.63
C TYR A 121 -0.28 -5.32 0.36
N TRP A 122 0.52 -6.21 0.91
CA TRP A 122 0.15 -7.10 1.99
C TRP A 122 1.21 -7.03 3.09
N SER A 123 0.77 -6.96 4.35
CA SER A 123 1.64 -6.90 5.51
C SER A 123 1.00 -7.62 6.69
N THR A 124 1.83 -8.20 7.55
CA THR A 124 1.40 -8.77 8.83
C THR A 124 0.90 -7.70 9.80
N VAL A 125 1.39 -6.46 9.66
CA VAL A 125 0.88 -5.30 10.39
C VAL A 125 0.03 -4.47 9.46
N LYS A 126 -1.21 -4.18 9.86
CA LYS A 126 -2.09 -3.32 9.07
C LYS A 126 -1.45 -1.95 8.91
N ARG A 127 -1.23 -1.54 7.65
CA ARG A 127 -0.75 -0.20 7.34
C ARG A 127 -1.83 0.81 7.68
N GLU A 128 -1.62 1.54 8.74
CA GLU A 128 -2.50 2.64 9.14
C GLU A 128 -2.17 3.87 8.30
N ARG A 129 -3.20 4.41 7.65
CA ARG A 129 -3.04 5.64 6.85
C ARG A 129 -3.53 6.81 7.67
N GLY A 130 -2.69 7.83 7.82
CA GLY A 130 -3.05 9.05 8.53
C GLY A 130 -4.18 9.80 7.83
N LEU A 131 -4.96 10.54 8.59
CA LEU A 131 -6.04 11.39 8.07
C LEU A 131 -5.52 12.52 7.16
N TYR A 132 -4.27 12.96 7.39
CA TYR A 132 -3.67 14.08 6.68
C TYR A 132 -3.09 13.72 5.30
N TYR A 133 -2.75 12.46 5.09
CA TYR A 133 -2.18 11.96 3.84
C TYR A 133 -2.89 10.69 3.41
N PRO A 134 -4.10 10.81 2.85
CA PRO A 134 -4.79 9.66 2.32
C PRO A 134 -3.98 9.07 1.17
N TYR A 135 -3.81 7.77 1.17
CA TYR A 135 -3.11 7.09 0.10
C TYR A 135 -3.89 7.18 -1.20
N SER A 136 -3.25 7.64 -2.24
CA SER A 136 -3.74 7.58 -3.60
C SER A 136 -2.93 6.57 -4.41
N ARG A 137 -3.59 5.79 -5.24
CA ARG A 137 -2.93 4.99 -6.27
C ARG A 137 -2.70 5.88 -7.47
N GLN A 138 -1.49 5.81 -8.03
CA GLN A 138 -1.12 6.58 -9.21
C GLN A 138 -1.10 5.66 -10.42
N PHE A 139 -1.71 6.12 -11.50
CA PHE A 139 -1.65 5.49 -12.81
C PHE A 139 -1.09 6.50 -13.80
N THR A 140 -0.24 6.04 -14.67
CA THR A 140 0.33 6.88 -15.74
C THR A 140 0.09 6.20 -17.07
N PHE A 141 -0.43 6.97 -18.02
CA PHE A 141 -0.50 6.58 -19.42
C PHE A 141 0.51 7.39 -20.21
N ALA A 142 1.32 6.74 -20.99
CA ALA A 142 2.27 7.37 -21.89
C ALA A 142 2.04 6.90 -23.33
N LEU A 143 2.06 7.84 -24.27
CA LEU A 143 2.02 7.58 -25.71
C LEU A 143 3.32 8.09 -26.31
N ASN A 144 4.10 7.19 -26.90
CA ASN A 144 5.29 7.54 -27.68
C ASN A 144 5.02 7.24 -29.14
N VAL A 145 5.30 8.20 -30.00
CA VAL A 145 5.05 8.11 -31.45
C VAL A 145 6.32 8.48 -32.19
N ALA A 146 6.71 7.69 -33.19
CA ALA A 146 7.82 7.98 -34.10
C ALA A 146 7.29 8.04 -35.54
N PHE A 147 7.78 9.03 -36.29
CA PHE A 147 7.44 9.31 -37.69
C PHE A 147 8.52 8.77 -38.63
#